data_0cd07ac0b40db71d417e00dffc6c08d5
#
_entry.id   0cd07ac0b40db71d417e00dffc6c08d5
#
_cell.length_a   1.000
_cell.length_b   1.000
_cell.length_c   1.000
_cell.angle_alpha   90.00
_cell.angle_beta   90.00
_cell.angle_gamma   90.00
#
_symmetry.space_group_name_H-M   'P 1'
#
loop_
_entity.id
_entity.type
_entity.pdbx_description
1 polymer ?
#
loop_
_entity_poly.entity_id
_entity_poly.type
_entity_poly.pdbx_seq_one_letter_code
_entity_poly.pdbx_strand_id
1 'polypeptide(L)' 'MEAASLMSDYVEIIYPQSMTAKLMHNGEVIAEYKVAQCDGCALVTKIDPFGYKIGQGGEKLAWLCGGCR' A
#
# COMPACT_ATOMS: atom_id res chain seq x y z
N MET A 1 -27.83 2.05 -8.37
CA MET A 1 -27.09 0.85 -8.69
C MET A 1 -25.77 1.14 -9.40
N GLU A 2 -25.82 1.96 -10.37
CA GLU A 2 -24.62 2.25 -11.15
C GLU A 2 -23.53 2.94 -10.36
N ALA A 3 -23.91 3.76 -9.39
CA ALA A 3 -22.90 4.41 -8.55
C ALA A 3 -22.09 3.37 -7.78
N ALA A 4 -22.76 2.35 -7.27
CA ALA A 4 -22.05 1.28 -6.56
C ALA A 4 -21.15 0.49 -7.52
N SER A 5 -21.62 0.28 -8.75
CA SER A 5 -20.82 -0.42 -9.74
C SER A 5 -19.54 0.36 -10.07
N LEU A 6 -19.65 1.69 -10.16
CA LEU A 6 -18.47 2.51 -10.41
C LEU A 6 -17.44 2.37 -9.32
N MET A 7 -17.89 2.31 -8.06
CA MET A 7 -16.97 2.13 -6.94
C MET A 7 -16.27 0.79 -7.01
N SER A 8 -16.94 -0.24 -7.50
CA SER A 8 -16.37 -1.57 -7.55
C SER A 8 -15.52 -1.83 -8.79
N ASP A 9 -15.43 -0.86 -9.70
CA ASP A 9 -14.60 -1.01 -10.90
C ASP A 9 -13.11 -1.03 -10.58
N TYR A 10 -12.71 -0.47 -9.46
CA TYR A 10 -11.32 -0.45 -9.04
C TYR A 10 -11.08 -1.54 -8.03
N VAL A 11 -10.10 -2.39 -8.32
CA VAL A 11 -9.73 -3.50 -7.44
C VAL A 11 -8.23 -3.46 -7.21
N GLU A 12 -7.83 -3.45 -5.96
CA GLU A 12 -6.43 -3.56 -5.60
C GLU A 12 -6.13 -5.00 -5.18
N ILE A 13 -5.15 -5.60 -5.83
CA ILE A 13 -4.72 -6.96 -5.50
C ILE A 13 -3.33 -6.88 -4.90
N ILE A 14 -3.19 -7.37 -3.68
CA ILE A 14 -1.93 -7.34 -2.96
C ILE A 14 -1.29 -8.71 -3.00
N TYR A 15 -0.01 -8.73 -3.34
CA TYR A 15 0.80 -9.94 -3.38
C TYR A 15 1.78 -9.90 -2.21
N PRO A 16 1.44 -10.56 -1.09
CA PRO A 16 2.27 -10.42 0.12
C PRO A 16 3.66 -11.02 -0.02
N GLN A 17 3.83 -12.00 -0.90
CA GLN A 17 5.15 -12.62 -1.06
C GLN A 17 6.17 -11.68 -1.66
N SER A 18 5.72 -10.81 -2.57
CA SER A 18 6.60 -9.85 -3.21
C SER A 18 6.44 -8.45 -2.65
N MET A 19 5.47 -8.24 -1.77
CA MET A 19 5.12 -6.94 -1.21
C MET A 19 4.87 -5.92 -2.31
N THR A 20 4.06 -6.33 -3.29
CA THR A 20 3.64 -5.48 -4.40
C THR A 20 2.13 -5.54 -4.51
N ALA A 21 1.58 -4.59 -5.25
CA ALA A 21 0.15 -4.55 -5.52
C ALA A 21 -0.10 -4.14 -6.95
N LYS A 22 -1.22 -4.59 -7.48
CA LYS A 22 -1.71 -4.17 -8.79
C LYS A 22 -3.06 -3.52 -8.62
N LEU A 23 -3.22 -2.35 -9.19
CA LEU A 23 -4.51 -1.68 -9.25
C LEU A 23 -5.14 -1.99 -10.59
N MET A 24 -6.35 -2.52 -10.56
CA MET A 24 -7.06 -2.93 -11.77
C MET A 24 -8.32 -2.12 -11.93
N HIS A 25 -8.66 -1.85 -13.18
CA HIS A 25 -9.89 -1.16 -13.54
C HIS A 25 -10.49 -1.88 -14.74
N ASN A 26 -11.71 -2.37 -14.58
CA ASN A 26 -12.43 -3.10 -15.64
C ASN A 26 -11.62 -4.27 -16.20
N GLY A 27 -10.91 -4.97 -15.34
CA GLY A 27 -10.12 -6.14 -15.74
C GLY A 27 -8.75 -5.83 -16.27
N GLU A 28 -8.36 -4.57 -16.32
CA GLU A 28 -7.04 -4.17 -16.81
C GLU A 28 -6.18 -3.64 -15.67
N VAL A 29 -4.90 -4.01 -15.69
CA VAL A 29 -3.94 -3.48 -14.72
C VAL A 29 -3.56 -2.06 -15.16
N ILE A 30 -3.88 -1.08 -14.33
CA ILE A 30 -3.59 0.32 -14.63
C ILE A 30 -2.44 0.87 -13.82
N ALA A 31 -2.01 0.16 -12.78
CA ALA A 31 -0.86 0.59 -11.98
C ALA A 31 -0.30 -0.60 -11.23
N GLU A 32 1.01 -0.56 -10.99
CA GLU A 32 1.69 -1.51 -10.12
C GLU A 32 2.61 -0.71 -9.21
N TYR A 33 2.68 -1.13 -7.94
CA TYR A 33 3.50 -0.40 -6.98
C TYR A 33 3.88 -1.31 -5.83
N LYS A 34 4.89 -0.91 -5.10
CA LYS A 34 5.31 -1.63 -3.91
C LYS A 34 4.45 -1.22 -2.73
N VAL A 35 4.23 -2.17 -1.84
CA VAL A 35 3.48 -1.92 -0.61
C VAL A 35 4.35 -2.27 0.59
N ALA A 36 3.93 -1.78 1.76
CA ALA A 36 4.57 -2.11 3.01
C ALA A 36 3.50 -2.29 4.06
N GLN A 37 3.81 -3.11 5.06
CA GLN A 37 2.94 -3.26 6.20
C GLN A 37 3.33 -2.26 7.27
N CYS A 38 2.36 -1.50 7.75
CA CYS A 38 2.59 -0.54 8.81
C CYS A 38 2.94 -1.28 10.10
N ASP A 39 4.03 -0.88 10.73
CA ASP A 39 4.45 -1.49 11.99
C ASP A 39 3.60 -1.04 13.17
N GLY A 40 2.79 -0.02 12.98
CA GLY A 40 1.92 0.48 14.05
C GLY A 40 0.54 -0.16 14.05
N CYS A 41 -0.10 -0.29 12.89
CA CYS A 41 -1.47 -0.78 12.81
C CYS A 41 -1.62 -2.00 11.91
N ALA A 42 -0.54 -2.50 11.33
CA ALA A 42 -0.52 -3.68 10.46
C ALA A 42 -1.24 -3.49 9.11
N LEU A 43 -1.62 -2.26 8.77
CA LEU A 43 -2.22 -1.98 7.47
C LEU A 43 -1.18 -2.15 6.37
N VAL A 44 -1.56 -2.86 5.30
CA VAL A 44 -0.71 -2.98 4.12
C VAL A 44 -1.17 -1.95 3.11
N THR A 45 -0.27 -1.06 2.72
CA THR A 45 -0.62 0.05 1.84
C THR A 45 0.61 0.44 1.00
N LYS A 46 0.38 1.30 0.02
CA LYS A 46 1.45 1.76 -0.86
C LYS A 46 2.58 2.37 -0.04
N ILE A 47 3.79 1.93 -0.31
CA ILE A 47 4.97 2.41 0.41
C ILE A 47 5.35 3.81 -0.07
N ASP A 48 5.87 4.61 0.83
CA ASP A 48 6.46 5.90 0.49
C ASP A 48 7.71 6.10 1.36
N PRO A 49 8.60 7.04 0.99
CA PRO A 49 9.83 7.23 1.74
C PRO A 49 9.66 8.01 3.03
N PHE A 50 8.48 8.53 3.31
CA PHE A 50 8.26 9.41 4.46
C PHE A 50 7.88 8.64 5.71
N GLY A 51 7.50 7.37 5.57
CA GLY A 51 7.02 6.58 6.70
C GLY A 51 8.09 5.86 7.47
N TYR A 52 9.34 5.91 7.06
CA TYR A 52 10.40 5.20 7.74
C TYR A 52 10.78 5.88 9.04
N LYS A 53 10.87 5.07 10.09
CA LYS A 53 11.44 5.50 11.36
C LYS A 53 12.92 5.15 11.34
N ILE A 54 13.75 6.16 11.49
CA ILE A 54 15.20 6.04 11.30
C ILE A 54 15.88 6.02 12.66
N GLY A 55 16.80 5.08 12.86
CA GLY A 55 17.61 4.99 14.06
C GLY A 55 18.78 5.97 14.03
N GLN A 56 19.53 6.01 15.13
CA GLN A 56 20.64 6.94 15.26
C GLN A 56 21.74 6.68 14.25
N GLY A 57 21.91 5.43 13.84
CA GLY A 57 22.92 5.09 12.84
C GLY A 57 22.44 5.21 11.42
N GLY A 58 21.25 5.73 11.19
CA GLY A 58 20.68 5.87 9.86
C GLY A 58 19.93 4.63 9.38
N GLU A 59 19.84 3.58 10.20
CA GLU A 59 19.15 2.36 9.81
C GLU A 59 17.63 2.56 9.87
N LYS A 60 16.93 1.84 8.99
CA LYS A 60 15.47 1.85 8.95
C LYS A 60 14.94 0.89 9.99
N LEU A 61 14.28 1.41 11.01
CA LEU A 61 13.77 0.60 12.12
C LEU A 61 12.36 0.08 11.86
N ALA A 62 11.53 0.91 11.22
CA ALA A 62 10.13 0.57 11.02
C ALA A 62 9.58 1.44 9.90
N TRP A 63 8.43 1.04 9.36
CA TRP A 63 7.69 1.87 8.41
C TRP A 63 6.28 2.06 8.96
N LEU A 64 5.80 3.29 8.95
CA LEU A 64 4.48 3.65 9.46
C LEU A 64 3.66 4.27 8.36
N CYS A 65 2.39 3.86 8.28
CA CYS A 65 1.46 4.43 7.33
C CYS A 65 1.10 5.86 7.71
N GLY A 66 0.43 6.57 6.79
CA GLY A 66 0.10 7.98 7.01
C GLY A 66 -0.69 8.24 8.28
N GLY A 67 -1.47 7.28 8.74
CA GLY A 67 -2.26 7.45 9.96
C GLY A 67 -1.50 7.21 11.24
N CYS A 68 -0.30 6.61 11.16
CA CYS A 68 0.49 6.25 12.34
C CYS A 68 1.71 7.13 12.55
N ARG A 69 1.98 8.01 11.62
CA ARG A 69 3.15 8.89 11.68
C ARG A 69 2.98 10.04 12.65
#